data_58a0e39f097cff4ccc01b9c3c1f6e694
#
_entry.id   58a0e39f097cff4ccc01b9c3c1f6e694
#
_cell.length_a   1.000
_cell.length_b   1.000
_cell.length_c   1.000
_cell.angle_alpha   90.00
_cell.angle_beta   90.00
_cell.angle_gamma   90.00
#
_symmetry.space_group_name_H-M   'P 1'
#
loop_
_entity.id
_entity.type
_entity.pdbx_description
1 polymer ?
#
loop_
_entity_poly.entity_id
_entity_poly.type
_entity_poly.pdbx_seq_one_letter_code
_entity_poly.pdbx_strand_id
1 'polypeptide(L)'
;MSKTAPLRFGFLIVILTAAFSQAALPLLQSAGIAPGISAARADDDDDGGGNDDDGGGSGYGGSSGGGDLGSDNRRPRGDLRSLFGWPFQRAEQRPPQRRTVAVPERAADKILALGLDDPAIANLTQEGFVVDERTTIALTGSELIKLTIPRGMTLDTARQAVIATAPSASVDFNHFYQPEQQEASSCSGDGCRLVRHMVGWPLDGDQEQPASCAAPLPIGLIDTAINAGHASFTDAAIEVVQLGNGAEAPSGEQHGTAVAALLVGAAGSRAPGLLPAGHLVAIDAFQRYRKTADIAETYDLIQALDVLAARKIRIINLSLSGPANTLLEKAVRATIDKGTILVAAAGNEGPNAKPVYPAAYADVIAVTAVDRSMKPYRRAVRGEHIDIAAPGVGVWTAASISGGRQKSGTSFAAPFVTAAASLLLGANPDMRPNDVANTLAQSASDMGAPGKDAIFGWGLLNARTLCQS
;
A
#
# COMPACT_ATOMS: atom_id res chain seq x y z
N MET A 1 27.66 27.21 -66.58
CA MET A 1 26.95 28.47 -66.67
C MET A 1 25.54 28.28 -66.26
N SER A 2 25.15 28.73 -65.16
CA SER A 2 23.91 29.35 -64.67
C SER A 2 23.91 29.37 -63.16
N LYS A 3 23.97 30.59 -62.61
CA LYS A 3 23.93 30.89 -61.18
C LYS A 3 22.47 31.02 -60.77
N THR A 4 22.06 30.38 -59.67
CA THR A 4 20.85 30.78 -58.96
C THR A 4 21.17 30.98 -57.47
N ALA A 5 20.82 32.15 -56.95
CA ALA A 5 21.07 32.66 -55.64
C ALA A 5 20.01 32.12 -54.63
N PRO A 6 20.31 32.08 -53.32
CA PRO A 6 19.35 31.65 -52.30
C PRO A 6 18.45 32.80 -51.82
N LEU A 7 17.17 32.48 -51.69
CA LEU A 7 16.12 33.34 -51.12
C LEU A 7 16.22 33.36 -49.59
N ARG A 8 16.40 34.52 -48.99
CA ARG A 8 16.35 34.76 -47.54
C ARG A 8 14.89 34.99 -47.12
N PHE A 9 14.35 34.14 -46.30
CA PHE A 9 13.11 34.38 -45.56
C PHE A 9 13.45 35.06 -44.23
N GLY A 10 13.02 36.31 -44.07
CA GLY A 10 13.08 37.03 -42.81
C GLY A 10 11.89 36.62 -41.89
N PHE A 11 12.20 36.22 -40.65
CA PHE A 11 11.22 36.03 -39.61
C PHE A 11 10.91 37.37 -38.95
N LEU A 12 9.62 37.77 -39.01
CA LEU A 12 9.08 38.93 -38.32
C LEU A 12 8.64 38.49 -36.91
N ILE A 13 9.36 38.97 -35.87
CA ILE A 13 8.96 38.75 -34.46
C ILE A 13 8.00 39.88 -34.07
N VAL A 14 6.75 39.54 -33.80
CA VAL A 14 5.75 40.46 -33.20
C VAL A 14 5.83 40.30 -31.69
N ILE A 15 6.34 41.32 -31.01
CA ILE A 15 6.31 41.41 -29.52
C ILE A 15 4.98 42.04 -29.13
N LEU A 16 4.13 41.27 -28.45
CA LEU A 16 2.88 41.76 -27.84
C LEU A 16 3.20 42.14 -26.39
N THR A 17 3.25 43.41 -26.07
CA THR A 17 3.33 43.95 -24.72
C THR A 17 1.91 44.02 -24.13
N ALA A 18 1.62 43.20 -23.11
CA ALA A 18 0.42 43.32 -22.31
C ALA A 18 0.62 44.30 -21.16
N ALA A 19 -0.17 45.37 -21.15
CA ALA A 19 -0.20 46.35 -20.06
C ALA A 19 -0.99 45.82 -18.87
N PHE A 20 -0.38 45.79 -17.70
CA PHE A 20 -1.03 45.55 -16.43
C PHE A 20 -1.78 46.79 -15.95
N SER A 21 -3.07 46.74 -15.86
CA SER A 21 -3.94 47.72 -15.21
C SER A 21 -4.07 47.34 -13.73
N GLN A 22 -3.55 48.17 -12.83
CA GLN A 22 -3.81 48.10 -11.38
C GLN A 22 -5.19 48.71 -11.10
N ALA A 23 -6.12 47.92 -10.57
CA ALA A 23 -7.35 48.41 -9.98
C ALA A 23 -7.23 48.33 -8.45
N ALA A 24 -7.39 49.46 -7.80
CA ALA A 24 -7.35 49.65 -6.35
C ALA A 24 -8.63 49.10 -5.69
N LEU A 25 -8.45 48.40 -4.57
CA LEU A 25 -9.48 47.98 -3.64
C LEU A 25 -9.81 49.12 -2.66
N PRO A 26 -11.08 49.38 -2.35
CA PRO A 26 -11.46 50.21 -1.21
C PRO A 26 -11.55 49.37 0.08
N LEU A 27 -10.91 49.88 1.14
CA LEU A 27 -11.07 49.49 2.52
C LEU A 27 -12.54 49.76 2.97
N LEU A 28 -13.19 48.74 3.49
CA LEU A 28 -14.37 48.90 4.36
C LEU A 28 -14.08 48.21 5.69
N GLN A 29 -13.85 49.06 6.73
CA GLN A 29 -13.95 48.70 8.14
C GLN A 29 -15.44 48.57 8.51
N SER A 30 -15.81 47.45 9.13
CA SER A 30 -16.96 47.41 10.03
C SER A 30 -16.86 46.25 11.01
N ALA A 31 -16.79 46.66 12.27
CA ALA A 31 -17.39 46.12 13.47
C ALA A 31 -17.42 44.62 13.74
N GLY A 32 -16.80 44.26 14.85
CA GLY A 32 -16.76 42.93 15.44
C GLY A 32 -18.11 42.38 15.89
N ILE A 33 -18.21 41.06 15.68
CA ILE A 33 -18.98 40.14 16.51
C ILE A 33 -18.16 38.86 16.54
N ALA A 34 -17.69 38.47 17.69
CA ALA A 34 -17.06 37.18 17.92
C ALA A 34 -18.15 36.12 18.06
N PRO A 35 -18.11 35.04 17.27
CA PRO A 35 -18.84 33.82 17.60
C PRO A 35 -17.94 32.93 18.46
N GLY A 36 -18.49 32.45 19.56
CA GLY A 36 -17.85 31.53 20.48
C GLY A 36 -17.34 30.28 19.76
N ILE A 37 -16.09 29.96 20.04
CA ILE A 37 -15.48 28.70 19.64
C ILE A 37 -16.08 27.63 20.55
N SER A 38 -17.05 26.89 20.05
CA SER A 38 -17.38 25.57 20.58
C SER A 38 -16.24 24.65 20.20
N ALA A 39 -15.39 24.31 21.17
CA ALA A 39 -14.43 23.24 21.02
C ALA A 39 -15.20 21.94 20.74
N ALA A 40 -15.15 21.46 19.51
CA ALA A 40 -15.46 20.10 19.21
C ALA A 40 -14.43 19.24 19.92
N ARG A 41 -14.87 18.51 20.95
CA ARG A 41 -14.10 17.45 21.55
C ARG A 41 -13.87 16.42 20.46
N ALA A 42 -12.62 16.25 20.05
CA ALA A 42 -12.16 15.06 19.38
C ALA A 42 -12.37 13.90 20.38
N ASP A 43 -13.14 12.91 19.98
CA ASP A 43 -13.20 11.65 20.72
C ASP A 43 -11.82 11.02 20.61
N ASP A 44 -11.09 11.03 21.73
CA ASP A 44 -9.87 10.26 21.92
C ASP A 44 -10.26 8.77 21.85
N ASP A 45 -9.99 8.13 20.72
CA ASP A 45 -10.00 6.68 20.62
C ASP A 45 -8.80 6.15 21.40
N ASP A 46 -9.04 5.85 22.69
CA ASP A 46 -8.12 5.11 23.55
C ASP A 46 -7.89 3.71 22.97
N ASP A 47 -6.79 3.54 22.24
CA ASP A 47 -6.24 2.25 21.84
C ASP A 47 -5.67 1.54 23.07
N GLY A 48 -6.51 0.77 23.75
CA GLY A 48 -6.13 -0.09 24.89
C GLY A 48 -5.17 -1.17 24.42
N GLY A 49 -3.91 -1.09 24.87
CA GLY A 49 -2.89 -2.11 24.69
C GLY A 49 -3.31 -3.43 25.33
N GLY A 50 -3.43 -4.49 24.51
CA GLY A 50 -3.56 -5.87 24.98
C GLY A 50 -2.18 -6.44 25.27
N ASN A 51 -1.91 -6.73 26.54
CA ASN A 51 -0.78 -7.57 26.96
C ASN A 51 -1.13 -9.02 26.63
N ASP A 52 -0.42 -9.62 25.69
CA ASP A 52 -0.38 -11.08 25.50
C ASP A 52 0.80 -11.63 26.32
N ASP A 53 0.53 -12.03 27.56
CA ASP A 53 1.44 -12.81 28.39
C ASP A 53 1.39 -14.29 27.93
N ASP A 54 2.31 -14.67 27.04
CA ASP A 54 2.59 -16.08 26.75
C ASP A 54 3.55 -16.65 27.80
N GLY A 55 2.98 -17.14 28.93
CA GLY A 55 3.68 -17.93 29.94
C GLY A 55 3.74 -19.41 29.57
N GLY A 56 4.75 -19.81 28.80
CA GLY A 56 5.10 -21.23 28.56
C GLY A 56 6.02 -21.75 29.66
N GLY A 57 5.47 -22.41 30.68
CA GLY A 57 6.21 -23.12 31.70
C GLY A 57 6.20 -24.63 31.44
N SER A 58 7.31 -25.19 30.93
CA SER A 58 7.56 -26.63 30.92
C SER A 58 8.30 -27.00 32.20
N GLY A 59 7.59 -27.67 33.13
CA GLY A 59 8.16 -28.28 34.31
C GLY A 59 8.39 -29.76 34.10
N TYR A 60 9.64 -30.20 34.19
CA TYR A 60 9.99 -31.62 34.34
C TYR A 60 9.99 -32.03 35.80
N GLY A 61 9.47 -33.22 36.03
CA GLY A 61 9.25 -33.84 37.32
C GLY A 61 10.55 -34.30 38.05
N GLY A 62 10.36 -34.66 39.27
CA GLY A 62 11.35 -35.37 40.09
C GLY A 62 10.70 -35.78 41.42
N SER A 63 10.49 -37.09 41.57
CA SER A 63 9.94 -37.76 42.73
C SER A 63 10.92 -37.85 43.90
N SER A 64 10.37 -37.98 45.06
CA SER A 64 10.68 -38.90 46.14
C SER A 64 10.77 -38.26 47.53
N GLY A 65 9.88 -38.65 48.39
CA GLY A 65 10.20 -39.54 49.52
C GLY A 65 10.35 -38.89 50.87
N GLY A 66 9.53 -39.32 51.80
CA GLY A 66 9.99 -39.46 53.19
C GLY A 66 9.23 -38.60 54.22
N GLY A 67 8.45 -39.25 55.02
CA GLY A 67 7.67 -38.87 56.18
C GLY A 67 8.40 -38.09 57.26
N ASP A 68 7.69 -37.46 58.12
CA ASP A 68 7.55 -37.94 59.51
C ASP A 68 6.55 -37.07 60.29
N LEU A 69 6.01 -37.66 61.35
CA LEU A 69 5.02 -37.21 62.27
C LEU A 69 5.53 -36.12 63.23
N GLY A 70 4.77 -35.10 63.49
CA GLY A 70 5.04 -34.13 64.54
C GLY A 70 3.78 -33.28 64.86
N SER A 71 3.03 -33.76 65.85
CA SER A 71 1.94 -33.07 66.55
C SER A 71 2.46 -31.79 67.19
N ASP A 72 1.82 -30.65 66.97
CA ASP A 72 1.72 -29.64 68.02
C ASP A 72 0.48 -28.71 67.85
N ASN A 73 -0.26 -28.69 68.93
CA ASN A 73 -1.43 -27.87 69.21
C ASN A 73 -1.04 -26.39 69.31
N ARG A 74 -1.51 -25.54 68.39
CA ARG A 74 -1.66 -24.11 68.69
C ARG A 74 -2.90 -23.54 68.00
N ARG A 75 -3.73 -22.91 68.82
CA ARG A 75 -5.00 -22.28 68.54
C ARG A 75 -4.90 -21.28 67.40
N PRO A 76 -5.92 -21.16 66.54
CA PRO A 76 -5.93 -20.18 65.49
C PRO A 76 -6.17 -18.75 66.04
N ARG A 77 -5.23 -17.85 65.83
CA ARG A 77 -5.43 -16.41 65.92
C ARG A 77 -6.33 -16.01 64.74
N GLY A 78 -7.53 -15.50 65.08
CA GLY A 78 -8.46 -14.99 64.08
C GLY A 78 -7.84 -13.87 63.24
N ASP A 79 -7.82 -14.09 61.96
CA ASP A 79 -7.42 -13.10 60.96
C ASP A 79 -8.58 -12.10 60.77
N LEU A 80 -8.42 -10.89 61.31
CA LEU A 80 -9.38 -9.80 61.17
C LEU A 80 -9.52 -9.26 59.76
N ARG A 81 -8.82 -9.84 58.77
CA ARG A 81 -8.93 -9.44 57.36
C ARG A 81 -10.19 -9.91 56.66
N SER A 82 -10.92 -10.87 57.23
CA SER A 82 -12.18 -11.38 56.64
C SER A 82 -13.41 -10.50 56.92
N LEU A 83 -13.29 -9.43 57.72
CA LEU A 83 -14.43 -8.56 58.05
C LEU A 83 -14.57 -7.32 57.14
N PHE A 84 -13.60 -7.04 56.28
CA PHE A 84 -13.73 -6.02 55.27
C PHE A 84 -13.73 -6.65 53.90
N GLY A 85 -14.83 -7.28 53.53
CA GLY A 85 -15.12 -7.67 52.15
C GLY A 85 -15.24 -6.42 51.29
N TRP A 86 -14.26 -6.18 50.46
CA TRP A 86 -14.33 -5.15 49.39
C TRP A 86 -15.23 -5.70 48.28
N PRO A 87 -16.40 -5.09 48.01
CA PRO A 87 -17.35 -5.62 47.04
C PRO A 87 -17.11 -5.05 45.64
N PHE A 88 -15.90 -4.92 45.19
CA PHE A 88 -15.61 -4.48 43.80
C PHE A 88 -14.47 -5.30 43.20
N GLN A 89 -14.69 -6.60 42.96
CA GLN A 89 -14.13 -7.17 41.74
C GLN A 89 -14.95 -6.56 40.58
N ARG A 90 -14.47 -5.46 40.02
CA ARG A 90 -14.88 -5.07 38.66
C ARG A 90 -14.59 -6.31 37.80
N ALA A 91 -15.62 -7.02 37.35
CA ALA A 91 -15.48 -7.89 36.20
C ALA A 91 -14.82 -7.03 35.12
N GLU A 92 -13.61 -7.40 34.71
CA GLU A 92 -12.98 -6.82 33.53
C GLU A 92 -13.97 -7.02 32.37
N GLN A 93 -14.68 -5.96 32.04
CA GLN A 93 -15.49 -5.94 30.83
C GLN A 93 -14.48 -6.01 29.68
N ARG A 94 -14.34 -7.22 29.11
CA ARG A 94 -13.66 -7.36 27.82
C ARG A 94 -14.24 -6.29 26.91
N PRO A 95 -13.39 -5.43 26.31
CA PRO A 95 -13.87 -4.44 25.38
C PRO A 95 -14.71 -5.14 24.31
N PRO A 96 -15.83 -4.57 23.88
CA PRO A 96 -16.67 -5.18 22.88
C PRO A 96 -15.80 -5.46 21.64
N GLN A 97 -15.71 -6.74 21.26
CA GLN A 97 -15.04 -7.11 20.01
C GLN A 97 -15.74 -6.33 18.89
N ARG A 98 -15.04 -5.37 18.28
CA ARG A 98 -15.51 -4.68 17.07
C ARG A 98 -15.85 -5.80 16.07
N ARG A 99 -17.13 -5.96 15.72
CA ARG A 99 -17.53 -6.84 14.63
C ARG A 99 -16.92 -6.28 13.37
N THR A 100 -15.84 -6.87 12.90
CA THR A 100 -15.31 -6.60 11.58
C THR A 100 -16.38 -6.98 10.56
N VAL A 101 -16.88 -6.01 9.82
CA VAL A 101 -17.79 -6.29 8.71
C VAL A 101 -16.96 -6.98 7.63
N ALA A 102 -17.35 -8.20 7.26
CA ALA A 102 -16.69 -8.90 6.18
C ALA A 102 -16.85 -8.10 4.87
N VAL A 103 -15.75 -7.76 4.24
CA VAL A 103 -15.76 -7.15 2.92
C VAL A 103 -16.05 -8.24 1.90
N PRO A 104 -17.03 -8.07 1.01
CA PRO A 104 -17.28 -9.04 -0.06
C PRO A 104 -16.10 -9.04 -1.04
N GLU A 105 -15.92 -10.13 -1.76
CA GLU A 105 -14.85 -10.28 -2.75
C GLU A 105 -15.04 -9.36 -3.98
N ARG A 106 -16.30 -8.96 -4.25
CA ARG A 106 -16.68 -8.17 -5.43
C ARG A 106 -17.97 -7.41 -5.22
N ALA A 107 -18.22 -6.42 -6.07
CA ALA A 107 -19.49 -5.72 -6.13
C ALA A 107 -20.64 -6.69 -6.47
N ALA A 108 -21.79 -6.51 -5.81
CA ALA A 108 -22.90 -7.46 -5.93
C ALA A 108 -23.68 -7.33 -7.25
N ASP A 109 -23.57 -6.18 -7.90
CA ASP A 109 -24.39 -5.80 -9.08
C ASP A 109 -23.59 -5.15 -10.22
N LYS A 110 -22.25 -5.29 -10.20
CA LYS A 110 -21.37 -4.65 -11.19
C LYS A 110 -20.54 -5.65 -11.96
N ILE A 111 -20.44 -5.42 -13.28
CA ILE A 111 -19.55 -6.12 -14.21
C ILE A 111 -18.66 -5.10 -14.89
N LEU A 112 -17.43 -5.47 -15.16
CA LEU A 112 -16.48 -4.71 -15.96
C LEU A 112 -16.31 -5.36 -17.33
N ALA A 113 -16.25 -4.53 -18.36
CA ALA A 113 -15.95 -4.95 -19.71
C ALA A 113 -14.91 -4.03 -20.34
N LEU A 114 -13.95 -4.61 -21.05
CA LEU A 114 -12.92 -3.91 -21.81
C LEU A 114 -13.08 -4.21 -23.29
N GLY A 115 -13.29 -3.16 -24.08
CA GLY A 115 -13.40 -3.27 -25.55
C GLY A 115 -14.81 -3.55 -26.06
N LEU A 116 -15.86 -3.06 -25.38
CA LEU A 116 -17.21 -3.00 -25.96
C LEU A 116 -17.28 -1.88 -26.99
N ASP A 117 -17.95 -2.15 -28.11
CA ASP A 117 -18.29 -1.12 -29.08
C ASP A 117 -19.67 -0.48 -28.78
N ASP A 118 -19.98 0.64 -29.42
CA ASP A 118 -21.25 1.34 -29.20
C ASP A 118 -22.50 0.50 -29.56
N PRO A 119 -22.51 -0.32 -30.61
CA PRO A 119 -23.62 -1.24 -30.87
C PRO A 119 -23.82 -2.27 -29.75
N ALA A 120 -22.76 -2.86 -29.21
CA ALA A 120 -22.87 -3.80 -28.09
C ALA A 120 -23.42 -3.11 -26.83
N ILE A 121 -22.96 -1.89 -26.53
CA ILE A 121 -23.46 -1.10 -25.43
C ILE A 121 -24.94 -0.79 -25.59
N ALA A 122 -25.38 -0.42 -26.80
CA ALA A 122 -26.79 -0.15 -27.08
C ALA A 122 -27.66 -1.41 -26.89
N ASN A 123 -27.21 -2.58 -27.35
CA ASN A 123 -27.92 -3.84 -27.16
C ASN A 123 -28.03 -4.20 -25.68
N LEU A 124 -26.93 -4.14 -24.94
CA LEU A 124 -26.91 -4.41 -23.50
C LEU A 124 -27.85 -3.45 -22.73
N THR A 125 -27.88 -2.17 -23.13
CA THR A 125 -28.81 -1.18 -22.53
C THR A 125 -30.28 -1.56 -22.79
N GLN A 126 -30.61 -2.09 -23.96
CA GLN A 126 -31.96 -2.59 -24.25
C GLN A 126 -32.30 -3.83 -23.41
N GLU A 127 -31.30 -4.65 -23.05
CA GLU A 127 -31.45 -5.79 -22.13
C GLU A 127 -31.53 -5.38 -20.66
N GLY A 128 -31.43 -4.07 -20.36
CA GLY A 128 -31.58 -3.50 -19.02
C GLY A 128 -30.28 -3.31 -18.25
N PHE A 129 -29.10 -3.45 -18.89
CA PHE A 129 -27.85 -3.01 -18.30
C PHE A 129 -27.77 -1.48 -18.27
N VAL A 130 -27.12 -0.94 -17.24
CA VAL A 130 -26.86 0.49 -17.12
C VAL A 130 -25.36 0.74 -17.17
N VAL A 131 -24.92 1.65 -18.01
CA VAL A 131 -23.53 2.12 -18.04
C VAL A 131 -23.36 3.11 -16.89
N ASP A 132 -22.57 2.75 -15.89
CA ASP A 132 -22.26 3.63 -14.77
C ASP A 132 -21.07 4.54 -15.09
N GLU A 133 -19.99 3.93 -15.61
CA GLU A 133 -18.76 4.62 -15.94
C GLU A 133 -18.16 4.09 -17.25
N ARG A 134 -17.47 4.98 -17.97
CA ARG A 134 -16.80 4.68 -19.24
C ARG A 134 -15.49 5.48 -19.28
N THR A 135 -14.36 4.79 -19.41
CA THR A 135 -13.02 5.41 -19.43
C THR A 135 -12.15 4.77 -20.50
N THR A 136 -11.50 5.60 -21.30
CA THR A 136 -10.48 5.12 -22.25
C THR A 136 -9.19 4.77 -21.50
N ILE A 137 -8.73 3.53 -21.64
CA ILE A 137 -7.49 3.03 -21.07
C ILE A 137 -6.42 2.98 -22.15
N ALA A 138 -5.50 3.94 -22.12
CA ALA A 138 -4.44 4.08 -23.12
C ALA A 138 -3.45 2.89 -23.08
N LEU A 139 -3.28 2.24 -21.93
CA LEU A 139 -2.48 1.03 -21.77
C LEU A 139 -2.94 -0.10 -22.67
N THR A 140 -4.25 -0.30 -22.79
CA THR A 140 -4.86 -1.39 -23.56
C THR A 140 -5.40 -0.95 -24.93
N GLY A 141 -5.45 0.35 -25.18
CA GLY A 141 -6.05 0.94 -26.37
C GLY A 141 -7.55 0.72 -26.49
N SER A 142 -8.24 0.47 -25.37
CA SER A 142 -9.66 0.10 -25.32
C SER A 142 -10.39 0.88 -24.25
N GLU A 143 -11.71 0.93 -24.31
CA GLU A 143 -12.53 1.51 -23.25
C GLU A 143 -12.85 0.48 -22.18
N LEU A 144 -12.65 0.87 -20.93
CA LEU A 144 -13.12 0.15 -19.75
C LEU A 144 -14.50 0.69 -19.35
N ILE A 145 -15.47 -0.19 -19.25
CA ILE A 145 -16.86 0.14 -18.97
C ILE A 145 -17.32 -0.60 -17.73
N LYS A 146 -17.89 0.15 -16.78
CA LYS A 146 -18.56 -0.38 -15.59
C LYS A 146 -20.05 -0.45 -15.87
N LEU A 147 -20.63 -1.63 -15.73
CA LEU A 147 -22.05 -1.91 -16.01
C LEU A 147 -22.76 -2.35 -14.73
N THR A 148 -23.89 -1.70 -14.41
CA THR A 148 -24.88 -2.25 -13.47
C THR A 148 -25.72 -3.31 -14.18
N ILE A 149 -25.85 -4.48 -13.58
CA ILE A 149 -26.63 -5.59 -14.15
C ILE A 149 -28.14 -5.37 -13.96
N PRO A 150 -28.99 -5.94 -14.83
CA PRO A 150 -30.45 -5.91 -14.71
C PRO A 150 -30.93 -6.48 -13.37
N ARG A 151 -31.99 -5.92 -12.80
CA ARG A 151 -32.59 -6.40 -11.54
C ARG A 151 -33.00 -7.88 -11.66
N GLY A 152 -32.58 -8.68 -10.68
CA GLY A 152 -32.90 -10.11 -10.64
C GLY A 152 -31.99 -10.99 -11.48
N MET A 153 -31.06 -10.42 -12.24
CA MET A 153 -30.01 -11.19 -12.95
C MET A 153 -28.85 -11.50 -12.00
N THR A 154 -28.25 -12.70 -12.12
CA THR A 154 -27.03 -13.04 -11.38
C THR A 154 -25.80 -12.48 -12.10
N LEU A 155 -24.70 -12.25 -11.38
CA LEU A 155 -23.45 -11.78 -11.98
C LEU A 155 -22.92 -12.73 -13.06
N ASP A 156 -23.01 -14.05 -12.83
CA ASP A 156 -22.58 -15.05 -13.81
C ASP A 156 -23.42 -15.01 -15.09
N THR A 157 -24.76 -14.90 -14.96
CA THR A 157 -25.66 -14.76 -16.12
C THR A 157 -25.37 -13.45 -16.87
N ALA A 158 -25.18 -12.36 -16.17
CA ALA A 158 -24.85 -11.07 -16.76
C ALA A 158 -23.51 -11.11 -17.51
N ARG A 159 -22.49 -11.74 -16.91
CA ARG A 159 -21.19 -11.93 -17.56
C ARG A 159 -21.33 -12.72 -18.87
N GLN A 160 -22.12 -13.79 -18.88
CA GLN A 160 -22.37 -14.57 -20.10
C GLN A 160 -23.13 -13.77 -21.16
N ALA A 161 -24.11 -12.94 -20.75
CA ALA A 161 -24.84 -12.08 -21.66
C ALA A 161 -23.90 -11.07 -22.35
N VAL A 162 -23.03 -10.40 -21.58
CA VAL A 162 -22.05 -9.45 -22.14
C VAL A 162 -21.09 -10.15 -23.10
N ILE A 163 -20.59 -11.36 -22.75
CA ILE A 163 -19.71 -12.15 -23.63
C ILE A 163 -20.45 -12.57 -24.91
N ALA A 164 -21.72 -12.95 -24.82
CA ALA A 164 -22.52 -13.32 -25.99
C ALA A 164 -22.77 -12.14 -26.94
N THR A 165 -22.99 -10.95 -26.38
CA THR A 165 -23.24 -9.72 -27.16
C THR A 165 -21.95 -9.18 -27.78
N ALA A 166 -20.81 -9.32 -27.10
CA ALA A 166 -19.50 -8.84 -27.57
C ALA A 166 -18.40 -9.90 -27.32
N PRO A 167 -18.29 -10.94 -28.15
CA PRO A 167 -17.32 -12.04 -27.96
C PRO A 167 -15.85 -11.60 -27.98
N SER A 168 -15.52 -10.47 -28.58
CA SER A 168 -14.17 -9.88 -28.62
C SER A 168 -13.80 -9.11 -27.36
N ALA A 169 -14.79 -8.70 -26.57
CA ALA A 169 -14.57 -7.96 -25.34
C ALA A 169 -14.03 -8.88 -24.23
N SER A 170 -13.24 -8.31 -23.34
CA SER A 170 -12.86 -8.98 -22.10
C SER A 170 -13.81 -8.56 -20.99
N VAL A 171 -14.34 -9.55 -20.27
CA VAL A 171 -15.39 -9.32 -19.26
C VAL A 171 -15.03 -10.04 -17.98
N ASP A 172 -15.08 -9.32 -16.85
CA ASP A 172 -14.89 -9.88 -15.52
C ASP A 172 -15.73 -9.13 -14.49
N PHE A 173 -15.74 -9.62 -13.25
CA PHE A 173 -16.41 -8.97 -12.14
C PHE A 173 -15.63 -7.74 -11.65
N ASN A 174 -16.33 -6.82 -11.01
CA ASN A 174 -15.69 -5.71 -10.32
C ASN A 174 -15.28 -6.19 -8.91
N HIS A 175 -14.08 -6.78 -8.82
CA HIS A 175 -13.53 -7.30 -7.58
C HIS A 175 -13.01 -6.18 -6.68
N PHE A 176 -12.96 -6.45 -5.37
CA PHE A 176 -12.44 -5.56 -4.35
C PHE A 176 -11.07 -6.01 -3.87
N TYR A 177 -10.19 -5.04 -3.69
CA TYR A 177 -8.84 -5.19 -3.16
C TYR A 177 -8.73 -4.42 -1.86
N GLN A 178 -7.90 -4.89 -0.94
CA GLN A 178 -7.75 -4.29 0.38
C GLN A 178 -6.30 -3.93 0.66
N PRO A 179 -6.05 -2.87 1.46
CA PRO A 179 -4.70 -2.55 1.90
C PRO A 179 -4.25 -3.59 2.94
N GLU A 180 -2.98 -3.99 2.86
CA GLU A 180 -2.41 -5.09 3.61
C GLU A 180 -1.68 -4.60 4.87
N GLN A 181 -2.34 -4.50 6.03
CA GLN A 181 -1.70 -4.04 7.25
C GLN A 181 -2.12 -4.78 8.53
N GLN A 182 -1.19 -4.78 9.50
CA GLN A 182 -1.47 -5.09 10.90
C GLN A 182 -0.73 -4.09 11.80
N GLU A 183 -1.34 -3.69 12.91
CA GLU A 183 -0.68 -2.87 13.92
C GLU A 183 0.35 -3.68 14.71
N ALA A 184 1.50 -3.10 15.00
CA ALA A 184 2.55 -3.68 15.81
C ALA A 184 2.78 -2.84 17.07
N SER A 185 3.39 -3.46 18.09
CA SER A 185 3.73 -2.81 19.35
C SER A 185 4.73 -1.65 19.19
N SER A 186 4.77 -0.73 20.15
CA SER A 186 5.61 0.46 20.11
C SER A 186 7.13 0.15 20.11
N CYS A 187 7.88 0.86 19.29
CA CYS A 187 9.34 0.86 19.25
C CYS A 187 9.90 2.16 19.84
N SER A 188 11.05 2.10 20.51
CA SER A 188 11.78 3.27 20.96
C SER A 188 13.29 3.12 20.70
N GLY A 189 13.92 4.22 20.28
CA GLY A 189 15.37 4.29 20.09
C GLY A 189 15.88 3.57 18.84
N ASP A 190 17.16 3.15 18.89
CA ASP A 190 17.90 2.55 17.74
C ASP A 190 17.30 1.25 17.20
N GLY A 191 16.50 0.55 17.99
CA GLY A 191 15.79 -0.65 17.53
C GLY A 191 14.86 -0.41 16.34
N CYS A 192 14.41 0.84 16.12
CA CYS A 192 13.57 1.20 14.99
C CYS A 192 14.35 1.32 13.67
N ARG A 193 15.65 1.61 13.76
CA ARG A 193 16.57 1.72 12.59
C ARG A 193 17.12 0.35 12.14
N LEU A 194 17.04 -0.64 13.02
CA LEU A 194 17.67 -1.96 12.80
C LEU A 194 17.23 -2.65 11.50
N VAL A 195 15.96 -2.50 11.12
CA VAL A 195 15.42 -3.16 9.91
C VAL A 195 16.13 -2.73 8.62
N ARG A 196 16.66 -1.51 8.53
CA ARG A 196 17.43 -1.03 7.37
C ARG A 196 18.79 -1.70 7.29
N HIS A 197 19.46 -1.89 8.44
CA HIS A 197 20.72 -2.58 8.52
C HIS A 197 20.63 -4.04 8.11
N MET A 198 19.48 -4.70 8.30
CA MET A 198 19.28 -6.09 7.87
C MET A 198 19.53 -6.29 6.38
N VAL A 199 19.10 -5.35 5.56
CA VAL A 199 19.26 -5.37 4.10
C VAL A 199 20.48 -4.58 3.64
N GLY A 200 21.29 -4.04 4.59
CA GLY A 200 22.45 -3.21 4.27
C GLY A 200 22.10 -1.98 3.45
N TRP A 201 20.99 -1.28 3.84
CA TRP A 201 20.51 -0.11 3.11
C TRP A 201 21.60 0.96 3.02
N PRO A 202 21.95 1.44 1.82
CA PRO A 202 23.11 2.33 1.64
C PRO A 202 22.87 3.76 2.09
N LEU A 203 21.59 4.15 2.27
CA LEU A 203 21.20 5.49 2.69
C LEU A 203 20.74 5.43 4.14
N ASP A 204 21.56 5.94 5.07
CA ASP A 204 21.13 6.17 6.45
C ASP A 204 20.37 7.50 6.52
N GLY A 205 19.23 7.50 7.23
CA GLY A 205 18.28 8.63 7.24
C GLY A 205 18.83 9.97 7.72
N ASP A 206 20.01 10.00 8.33
CA ASP A 206 20.69 11.20 8.82
C ASP A 206 21.93 11.58 7.99
N GLN A 207 22.27 10.83 6.94
CA GLN A 207 23.41 11.12 6.07
C GLN A 207 22.92 11.59 4.71
N GLU A 208 23.65 12.51 4.11
CA GLU A 208 23.49 12.85 2.70
C GLU A 208 23.67 11.59 1.85
N GLN A 209 22.89 11.48 0.78
CA GLN A 209 23.02 10.38 -0.17
C GLN A 209 24.49 10.26 -0.60
N PRO A 210 25.13 9.09 -0.46
CA PRO A 210 26.51 8.91 -0.93
C PRO A 210 26.65 9.34 -2.39
N ALA A 211 27.71 10.05 -2.72
CA ALA A 211 27.96 10.51 -4.09
C ALA A 211 28.01 9.34 -5.11
N SER A 212 28.21 8.13 -4.64
CA SER A 212 28.16 6.88 -5.43
C SER A 212 26.74 6.39 -5.71
N CYS A 213 25.71 6.89 -5.01
CA CYS A 213 24.34 6.51 -5.30
C CYS A 213 23.77 7.39 -6.41
N ALA A 214 23.23 6.77 -7.44
CA ALA A 214 22.46 7.49 -8.46
C ALA A 214 21.19 8.13 -7.86
N ALA A 215 20.72 9.22 -8.48
CA ALA A 215 19.44 9.79 -8.10
C ALA A 215 18.31 8.77 -8.34
N PRO A 216 17.42 8.56 -7.37
CA PRO A 216 16.32 7.62 -7.54
C PRO A 216 15.35 8.11 -8.62
N LEU A 217 14.80 7.18 -9.42
CA LEU A 217 13.72 7.53 -10.34
C LEU A 217 12.41 7.79 -9.59
N PRO A 218 11.49 8.57 -10.16
CA PRO A 218 10.16 8.76 -9.59
C PRO A 218 9.43 7.43 -9.40
N ILE A 219 8.77 7.28 -8.26
CA ILE A 219 8.02 6.09 -7.85
C ILE A 219 6.52 6.38 -7.95
N GLY A 220 5.76 5.46 -8.54
CA GLY A 220 4.31 5.41 -8.43
C GLY A 220 3.90 4.63 -7.16
N LEU A 221 2.88 5.09 -6.50
CA LEU A 221 2.24 4.38 -5.39
C LEU A 221 0.74 4.30 -5.67
N ILE A 222 0.19 3.10 -5.68
CA ILE A 222 -1.26 2.87 -5.68
C ILE A 222 -1.63 2.36 -4.30
N ASP A 223 -2.33 3.19 -3.52
CA ASP A 223 -2.64 2.93 -2.11
C ASP A 223 -3.88 3.72 -1.68
N THR A 224 -4.20 3.71 -0.41
CA THR A 224 -5.19 4.58 0.21
C THR A 224 -4.72 6.04 0.24
N ALA A 225 -5.59 6.95 0.63
CA ALA A 225 -5.27 8.36 0.82
C ALA A 225 -4.01 8.58 1.67
N ILE A 226 -3.33 9.69 1.43
CA ILE A 226 -2.13 10.12 2.15
C ILE A 226 -2.40 11.44 2.86
N ASN A 227 -2.09 11.51 4.14
CA ASN A 227 -1.99 12.78 4.85
C ASN A 227 -0.75 13.55 4.38
N ALA A 228 -0.86 14.27 3.29
CA ALA A 228 0.24 15.07 2.73
C ALA A 228 0.75 16.18 3.67
N GLY A 229 -0.06 16.58 4.67
CA GLY A 229 0.33 17.54 5.72
C GLY A 229 1.11 16.91 6.87
N HIS A 230 1.38 15.60 6.86
CA HIS A 230 2.15 14.95 7.92
C HIS A 230 3.59 15.46 7.95
N ALA A 231 4.12 15.69 9.18
CA ALA A 231 5.48 16.24 9.36
C ALA A 231 6.61 15.40 8.73
N SER A 232 6.35 14.11 8.43
CA SER A 232 7.31 13.27 7.71
C SER A 232 7.47 13.65 6.24
N PHE A 233 6.59 14.51 5.70
CA PHE A 233 6.66 14.96 4.31
C PHE A 233 7.09 16.40 4.14
N THR A 234 7.56 17.05 5.21
CA THR A 234 8.14 18.40 5.09
C THR A 234 9.30 18.35 4.10
N ASP A 235 9.19 19.15 3.03
CA ASP A 235 10.15 19.20 1.90
C ASP A 235 10.26 17.91 1.06
N ALA A 236 9.39 16.90 1.27
CA ALA A 236 9.33 15.72 0.42
C ALA A 236 8.61 16.03 -0.91
N ALA A 237 9.12 15.49 -2.00
CA ALA A 237 8.50 15.64 -3.32
C ALA A 237 7.38 14.60 -3.51
N ILE A 238 6.16 14.95 -3.13
CA ILE A 238 4.97 14.09 -3.26
C ILE A 238 3.92 14.78 -4.11
N GLU A 239 3.46 14.09 -5.15
CA GLU A 239 2.27 14.42 -5.92
C GLU A 239 1.17 13.42 -5.56
N VAL A 240 0.02 13.89 -5.05
CA VAL A 240 -1.15 13.05 -4.79
C VAL A 240 -2.18 13.28 -5.89
N VAL A 241 -2.57 12.20 -6.56
CA VAL A 241 -3.55 12.21 -7.64
C VAL A 241 -4.79 11.45 -7.17
N GLN A 242 -5.94 12.07 -7.26
CA GLN A 242 -7.23 11.44 -6.99
C GLN A 242 -7.84 10.94 -8.30
N LEU A 243 -8.42 9.74 -8.27
CA LEU A 243 -9.19 9.20 -9.38
C LEU A 243 -10.65 9.68 -9.32
N GLY A 244 -11.29 9.72 -10.48
CA GLY A 244 -12.71 10.08 -10.58
C GLY A 244 -13.00 11.55 -10.29
N ASN A 245 -14.30 11.83 -10.03
CA ASN A 245 -14.82 13.17 -9.78
C ASN A 245 -15.05 13.47 -8.29
N GLY A 246 -14.48 12.67 -7.39
CA GLY A 246 -14.57 12.86 -5.93
C GLY A 246 -15.96 12.59 -5.35
N ALA A 247 -16.81 11.85 -6.05
CA ALA A 247 -18.16 11.51 -5.59
C ALA A 247 -18.19 10.42 -4.51
N GLU A 248 -17.10 9.66 -4.35
CA GLU A 248 -17.00 8.55 -3.41
C GLU A 248 -16.48 9.01 -2.04
N ALA A 249 -16.78 8.23 -1.00
CA ALA A 249 -16.27 8.51 0.34
C ALA A 249 -14.75 8.30 0.36
N PRO A 250 -13.96 9.30 0.81
CA PRO A 250 -12.51 9.18 0.83
C PRO A 250 -12.05 7.98 1.67
N SER A 251 -10.99 7.33 1.24
CA SER A 251 -10.36 6.23 1.97
C SER A 251 -9.65 6.74 3.24
N GLY A 252 -9.21 5.81 4.11
CA GLY A 252 -8.42 6.17 5.29
C GLY A 252 -6.98 6.52 4.92
N GLU A 253 -6.43 7.52 5.59
CA GLU A 253 -5.04 7.98 5.35
C GLU A 253 -3.97 7.10 6.03
N GLN A 254 -4.37 6.13 6.84
CA GLN A 254 -3.44 5.43 7.73
C GLN A 254 -2.43 4.56 6.97
N HIS A 255 -2.87 3.82 5.97
CA HIS A 255 -2.02 2.90 5.23
C HIS A 255 -1.14 3.64 4.22
N GLY A 256 -1.73 4.44 3.35
CA GLY A 256 -1.00 5.19 2.33
C GLY A 256 0.04 6.15 2.93
N THR A 257 -0.29 6.86 4.04
CA THR A 257 0.67 7.72 4.74
C THR A 257 1.88 6.92 5.25
N ALA A 258 1.65 5.72 5.82
CA ALA A 258 2.73 4.90 6.35
C ALA A 258 3.64 4.35 5.24
N VAL A 259 3.08 3.88 4.13
CA VAL A 259 3.83 3.37 2.97
C VAL A 259 4.59 4.50 2.27
N ALA A 260 3.94 5.65 2.03
CA ALA A 260 4.57 6.82 1.43
C ALA A 260 5.73 7.34 2.28
N ALA A 261 5.57 7.42 3.60
CA ALA A 261 6.64 7.86 4.50
C ALA A 261 7.81 6.88 4.51
N LEU A 262 7.55 5.57 4.43
CA LEU A 262 8.61 4.57 4.31
C LEU A 262 9.39 4.72 3.02
N LEU A 263 8.76 5.13 1.92
CA LEU A 263 9.43 5.41 0.65
C LEU A 263 10.20 6.75 0.68
N VAL A 264 9.53 7.87 0.95
CA VAL A 264 10.08 9.22 0.72
C VAL A 264 9.99 10.16 1.93
N GLY A 265 9.77 9.65 3.14
CA GLY A 265 9.78 10.49 4.34
C GLY A 265 11.06 11.31 4.45
N ALA A 266 10.95 12.60 4.80
CA ALA A 266 12.09 13.51 4.91
C ALA A 266 13.17 12.99 5.88
N ALA A 267 14.44 13.13 5.54
CA ALA A 267 15.58 12.56 6.29
C ALA A 267 15.59 12.96 7.77
N GLY A 268 15.33 14.22 8.08
CA GLY A 268 15.28 14.76 9.46
C GLY A 268 13.97 14.53 10.21
N SER A 269 13.00 13.81 9.62
CA SER A 269 11.71 13.56 10.25
C SER A 269 11.78 12.40 11.26
N ARG A 270 10.71 12.23 12.06
CA ARG A 270 10.60 11.09 12.97
C ARG A 270 10.43 9.75 12.25
N ALA A 271 10.03 9.75 10.99
CA ALA A 271 9.90 8.57 10.15
C ALA A 271 10.59 8.83 8.79
N PRO A 272 11.94 8.85 8.76
CA PRO A 272 12.68 9.07 7.53
C PRO A 272 12.43 7.94 6.53
N GLY A 273 12.27 8.27 5.26
CA GLY A 273 12.06 7.33 4.16
C GLY A 273 13.33 6.59 3.72
N LEU A 274 13.17 5.58 2.89
CA LEU A 274 14.29 4.86 2.25
C LEU A 274 14.98 5.75 1.22
N LEU A 275 14.22 6.63 0.56
CA LEU A 275 14.66 7.57 -0.47
C LEU A 275 14.17 8.99 -0.16
N PRO A 276 14.76 9.68 0.84
CA PRO A 276 14.27 11.00 1.26
C PRO A 276 14.31 12.07 0.15
N ALA A 277 15.21 11.91 -0.82
CA ALA A 277 15.29 12.79 -2.00
C ALA A 277 14.45 12.26 -3.19
N GLY A 278 13.70 11.17 -3.01
CA GLY A 278 12.87 10.57 -4.05
C GLY A 278 11.61 11.38 -4.35
N HIS A 279 11.09 11.24 -5.57
CA HIS A 279 9.81 11.81 -5.98
C HIS A 279 8.74 10.70 -5.98
N LEU A 280 7.61 10.94 -5.31
CA LEU A 280 6.49 10.02 -5.22
C LEU A 280 5.27 10.57 -5.96
N VAL A 281 4.72 9.80 -6.88
CA VAL A 281 3.41 10.04 -7.49
C VAL A 281 2.43 9.01 -6.94
N ALA A 282 1.59 9.44 -6.01
CA ALA A 282 0.65 8.57 -5.30
C ALA A 282 -0.76 8.71 -5.87
N ILE A 283 -1.39 7.58 -6.14
CA ILE A 283 -2.80 7.51 -6.56
C ILE A 283 -3.62 6.95 -5.40
N ASP A 284 -4.58 7.73 -4.90
CA ASP A 284 -5.64 7.22 -4.03
C ASP A 284 -6.66 6.48 -4.90
N ALA A 285 -6.55 5.15 -4.93
CA ALA A 285 -7.44 4.27 -5.68
C ALA A 285 -8.47 3.58 -4.78
N PHE A 286 -8.57 4.00 -3.52
CA PHE A 286 -9.40 3.36 -2.51
C PHE A 286 -10.58 4.25 -2.10
N GLN A 287 -11.62 3.60 -1.62
CA GLN A 287 -12.79 4.24 -1.04
C GLN A 287 -13.19 3.57 0.26
N ARG A 288 -13.94 4.28 1.10
CA ARG A 288 -14.41 3.75 2.38
C ARG A 288 -15.64 2.87 2.18
N TYR A 289 -15.49 1.56 2.41
CA TYR A 289 -16.58 0.61 2.40
C TYR A 289 -17.25 0.51 3.79
N ARG A 290 -18.55 0.81 3.85
CA ARG A 290 -19.37 0.73 5.07
C ARG A 290 -18.73 1.37 6.31
N LYS A 291 -17.94 2.43 6.15
CA LYS A 291 -17.22 3.19 7.21
C LYS A 291 -16.17 2.39 8.00
N THR A 292 -15.88 1.15 7.66
CA THR A 292 -15.03 0.25 8.46
C THR A 292 -13.83 -0.32 7.72
N ALA A 293 -13.86 -0.39 6.40
CA ALA A 293 -12.79 -0.93 5.59
C ALA A 293 -12.49 -0.01 4.40
N ASP A 294 -11.26 -0.03 3.94
CA ASP A 294 -10.86 0.60 2.68
C ASP A 294 -10.83 -0.49 1.60
N ILE A 295 -11.41 -0.21 0.45
CA ILE A 295 -11.41 -1.10 -0.71
C ILE A 295 -11.02 -0.31 -1.96
N ALA A 296 -10.29 -0.95 -2.87
CA ALA A 296 -10.12 -0.49 -4.24
C ALA A 296 -10.92 -1.39 -5.18
N GLU A 297 -11.62 -0.82 -6.12
CA GLU A 297 -12.29 -1.57 -7.17
C GLU A 297 -11.29 -1.93 -8.29
N THR A 298 -11.50 -3.05 -8.97
CA THR A 298 -10.71 -3.40 -10.16
C THR A 298 -10.69 -2.24 -11.17
N TYR A 299 -11.82 -1.55 -11.32
CA TYR A 299 -11.96 -0.40 -12.21
C TYR A 299 -10.93 0.69 -11.90
N ASP A 300 -10.84 1.09 -10.63
CA ASP A 300 -9.94 2.16 -10.17
C ASP A 300 -8.47 1.75 -10.26
N LEU A 301 -8.15 0.48 -9.96
CA LEU A 301 -6.78 -0.03 -10.10
C LEU A 301 -6.28 0.01 -11.55
N ILE A 302 -7.14 -0.32 -12.51
CA ILE A 302 -6.80 -0.23 -13.94
C ILE A 302 -6.57 1.22 -14.36
N GLN A 303 -7.42 2.15 -13.91
CA GLN A 303 -7.22 3.58 -14.15
C GLN A 303 -5.94 4.10 -13.51
N ALA A 304 -5.64 3.70 -12.26
CA ALA A 304 -4.43 4.10 -11.57
C ALA A 304 -3.16 3.69 -12.34
N LEU A 305 -3.13 2.46 -12.86
CA LEU A 305 -2.03 1.98 -13.70
C LEU A 305 -1.90 2.80 -14.99
N ASP A 306 -3.02 3.12 -15.65
CA ASP A 306 -3.03 3.93 -16.87
C ASP A 306 -2.52 5.35 -16.63
N VAL A 307 -2.96 5.99 -15.53
CA VAL A 307 -2.52 7.32 -15.11
C VAL A 307 -1.02 7.36 -14.83
N LEU A 308 -0.47 6.36 -14.14
CA LEU A 308 0.97 6.28 -13.86
C LEU A 308 1.79 5.99 -15.12
N ALA A 309 1.29 5.14 -16.02
CA ALA A 309 1.91 4.86 -17.30
C ALA A 309 1.96 6.12 -18.22
N ALA A 310 0.87 6.91 -18.24
CA ALA A 310 0.82 8.17 -18.97
C ALA A 310 1.86 9.19 -18.44
N ARG A 311 2.17 9.13 -17.14
CA ARG A 311 3.25 9.93 -16.51
C ARG A 311 4.65 9.34 -16.69
N LYS A 312 4.77 8.24 -17.44
CA LYS A 312 6.03 7.51 -17.68
C LYS A 312 6.72 7.05 -16.39
N ILE A 313 5.94 6.71 -15.37
CA ILE A 313 6.46 6.14 -14.14
C ILE A 313 6.98 4.73 -14.44
N ARG A 314 8.24 4.49 -14.08
CA ARG A 314 8.94 3.23 -14.38
C ARG A 314 8.89 2.21 -13.26
N ILE A 315 8.46 2.61 -12.06
CA ILE A 315 8.38 1.73 -10.89
C ILE A 315 7.11 2.07 -10.13
N ILE A 316 6.30 1.04 -9.84
CA ILE A 316 5.04 1.21 -9.09
C ILE A 316 5.02 0.25 -7.92
N ASN A 317 4.76 0.78 -6.73
CA ASN A 317 4.51 0.02 -5.50
C ASN A 317 3.00 -0.27 -5.34
N LEU A 318 2.66 -1.54 -5.10
CA LEU A 318 1.30 -2.03 -4.95
C LEU A 318 1.19 -2.75 -3.59
N SER A 319 0.92 -1.98 -2.52
CA SER A 319 0.79 -2.50 -1.15
C SER A 319 -0.64 -2.94 -0.85
N LEU A 320 -1.22 -3.74 -1.74
CA LEU A 320 -2.62 -4.18 -1.72
C LEU A 320 -2.75 -5.63 -2.20
N SER A 321 -3.86 -6.28 -1.85
CA SER A 321 -4.16 -7.63 -2.31
C SER A 321 -5.65 -7.84 -2.56
N GLY A 322 -5.95 -8.79 -3.44
CA GLY A 322 -7.30 -9.23 -3.76
C GLY A 322 -7.31 -10.48 -4.64
N PRO A 323 -8.48 -10.87 -5.16
CA PRO A 323 -8.62 -12.04 -6.02
C PRO A 323 -8.06 -11.81 -7.43
N ALA A 324 -7.89 -12.90 -8.17
CA ALA A 324 -7.55 -12.84 -9.60
C ALA A 324 -8.64 -12.10 -10.39
N ASN A 325 -8.21 -11.31 -11.37
CA ASN A 325 -9.10 -10.61 -12.28
C ASN A 325 -8.45 -10.47 -13.65
N THR A 326 -9.14 -10.91 -14.68
CA THR A 326 -8.59 -10.99 -16.06
C THR A 326 -8.35 -9.61 -16.68
N LEU A 327 -9.12 -8.58 -16.29
CA LEU A 327 -8.94 -7.24 -16.81
C LEU A 327 -7.75 -6.54 -16.13
N LEU A 328 -7.60 -6.73 -14.81
CA LEU A 328 -6.43 -6.24 -14.08
C LEU A 328 -5.15 -6.92 -14.58
N GLU A 329 -5.17 -8.23 -14.83
CA GLU A 329 -4.03 -8.96 -15.42
C GLU A 329 -3.60 -8.36 -16.75
N LYS A 330 -4.56 -8.02 -17.61
CA LYS A 330 -4.26 -7.35 -18.89
C LYS A 330 -3.62 -5.99 -18.72
N ALA A 331 -4.13 -5.18 -17.77
CA ALA A 331 -3.56 -3.87 -17.48
C ALA A 331 -2.14 -3.99 -16.87
N VAL A 332 -1.93 -4.94 -15.94
CA VAL A 332 -0.63 -5.26 -15.35
C VAL A 332 0.37 -5.65 -16.44
N ARG A 333 0.01 -6.59 -17.31
CA ARG A 333 0.86 -7.01 -18.43
C ARG A 333 1.20 -5.85 -19.36
N ALA A 334 0.19 -5.08 -19.79
CA ALA A 334 0.41 -3.91 -20.64
C ALA A 334 1.32 -2.85 -20.00
N THR A 335 1.26 -2.70 -18.66
CA THR A 335 2.13 -1.82 -17.89
C THR A 335 3.58 -2.32 -17.91
N ILE A 336 3.79 -3.61 -17.70
CA ILE A 336 5.12 -4.25 -17.74
C ILE A 336 5.71 -4.22 -19.15
N ASP A 337 4.91 -4.47 -20.18
CA ASP A 337 5.32 -4.43 -21.60
C ASP A 337 5.81 -3.03 -22.02
N LYS A 338 5.30 -1.97 -21.35
CA LYS A 338 5.81 -0.59 -21.52
C LYS A 338 7.09 -0.30 -20.73
N GLY A 339 7.65 -1.29 -20.05
CA GLY A 339 8.91 -1.19 -19.32
C GLY A 339 8.76 -0.71 -17.88
N THR A 340 7.57 -0.75 -17.30
CA THR A 340 7.32 -0.42 -15.89
C THR A 340 7.49 -1.66 -15.01
N ILE A 341 8.21 -1.50 -13.91
CA ILE A 341 8.37 -2.52 -12.87
C ILE A 341 7.22 -2.40 -11.88
N LEU A 342 6.55 -3.51 -11.61
CA LEU A 342 5.53 -3.60 -10.58
C LEU A 342 6.05 -4.41 -9.41
N VAL A 343 5.99 -3.83 -8.21
CA VAL A 343 6.39 -4.47 -6.96
C VAL A 343 5.15 -4.58 -6.08
N ALA A 344 4.79 -5.80 -5.68
CA ALA A 344 3.56 -6.05 -4.96
C ALA A 344 3.76 -6.83 -3.65
N ALA A 345 2.93 -6.52 -2.66
CA ALA A 345 2.87 -7.23 -1.40
C ALA A 345 2.30 -8.64 -1.58
N ALA A 346 2.95 -9.66 -1.01
CA ALA A 346 2.58 -11.06 -1.16
C ALA A 346 1.24 -11.45 -0.50
N GLY A 347 0.70 -10.60 0.39
CA GLY A 347 -0.54 -10.84 1.13
C GLY A 347 -0.34 -11.28 2.58
N ASN A 348 -1.36 -11.08 3.42
CA ASN A 348 -1.32 -11.33 4.87
C ASN A 348 -2.44 -12.26 5.36
N GLU A 349 -3.01 -13.09 4.48
CA GLU A 349 -4.12 -14.00 4.79
C GLU A 349 -3.65 -15.29 5.45
N GLY A 350 -2.34 -15.47 5.58
CA GLY A 350 -1.72 -16.63 6.21
C GLY A 350 -0.97 -17.53 5.24
N PRO A 351 -0.08 -18.39 5.77
CA PRO A 351 0.85 -19.19 4.96
C PRO A 351 0.18 -20.24 4.06
N ASN A 352 -1.08 -20.59 4.34
CA ASN A 352 -1.85 -21.57 3.59
C ASN A 352 -2.94 -20.92 2.72
N ALA A 353 -3.00 -19.59 2.66
CA ALA A 353 -3.93 -18.90 1.79
C ALA A 353 -3.56 -19.11 0.31
N LYS A 354 -4.57 -18.96 -0.55
CA LYS A 354 -4.33 -18.94 -1.99
C LYS A 354 -3.47 -17.73 -2.37
N PRO A 355 -2.72 -17.81 -3.49
CA PRO A 355 -2.03 -16.64 -4.03
C PRO A 355 -2.99 -15.46 -4.21
N VAL A 356 -2.53 -14.26 -3.87
CA VAL A 356 -3.28 -13.02 -4.01
C VAL A 356 -2.67 -12.15 -5.11
N TYR A 357 -3.48 -11.26 -5.65
CA TYR A 357 -3.11 -10.43 -6.80
C TYR A 357 -3.13 -8.94 -6.42
N PRO A 358 -2.22 -8.15 -7.04
CA PRO A 358 -1.44 -8.42 -8.24
C PRO A 358 -0.14 -9.20 -8.03
N ALA A 359 0.30 -9.53 -6.81
CA ALA A 359 1.57 -10.19 -6.53
C ALA A 359 1.77 -11.52 -7.28
N ALA A 360 0.69 -12.29 -7.50
CA ALA A 360 0.78 -13.58 -8.17
C ALA A 360 0.63 -13.51 -9.71
N TYR A 361 0.54 -12.31 -10.31
CA TYR A 361 0.64 -12.20 -11.78
C TYR A 361 2.09 -12.37 -12.23
N ALA A 362 2.26 -12.92 -13.43
CA ALA A 362 3.57 -13.07 -14.03
C ALA A 362 4.30 -11.72 -14.16
N ASP A 363 5.60 -11.74 -13.96
CA ASP A 363 6.50 -10.59 -14.09
C ASP A 363 6.25 -9.43 -13.09
N VAL A 364 5.36 -9.62 -12.11
CA VAL A 364 5.24 -8.76 -10.93
C VAL A 364 6.22 -9.25 -9.87
N ILE A 365 7.00 -8.37 -9.28
CA ILE A 365 7.92 -8.74 -8.19
C ILE A 365 7.11 -8.90 -6.90
N ALA A 366 6.89 -10.14 -6.49
CA ALA A 366 6.15 -10.49 -5.27
C ALA A 366 7.04 -10.45 -4.04
N VAL A 367 6.71 -9.59 -3.07
CA VAL A 367 7.53 -9.34 -1.89
C VAL A 367 6.89 -9.92 -0.64
N THR A 368 7.59 -10.85 0.01
CA THR A 368 7.22 -11.37 1.33
C THR A 368 7.93 -10.61 2.45
N ALA A 369 7.47 -10.80 3.69
CA ALA A 369 7.96 -10.07 4.85
C ALA A 369 8.73 -10.97 5.83
N VAL A 370 9.80 -10.41 6.42
CA VAL A 370 10.54 -11.01 7.55
C VAL A 370 10.61 -10.06 8.73
N ASP A 371 10.79 -10.64 9.93
CA ASP A 371 11.05 -9.90 11.15
C ASP A 371 12.55 -9.60 11.35
N ARG A 372 12.90 -8.86 12.42
CA ARG A 372 14.27 -8.52 12.78
C ARG A 372 15.18 -9.72 13.08
N SER A 373 14.60 -10.90 13.31
CA SER A 373 15.31 -12.16 13.51
C SER A 373 15.39 -13.00 12.23
N MET A 374 15.06 -12.40 11.08
CA MET A 374 15.00 -13.06 9.76
C MET A 374 13.99 -14.20 9.68
N LYS A 375 13.01 -14.26 10.59
CA LYS A 375 11.92 -15.23 10.53
C LYS A 375 10.82 -14.72 9.59
N PRO A 376 10.19 -15.62 8.82
CA PRO A 376 9.11 -15.22 7.93
C PRO A 376 7.92 -14.68 8.74
N TYR A 377 7.31 -13.62 8.23
CA TYR A 377 6.09 -13.09 8.83
C TYR A 377 5.00 -14.17 8.88
N ARG A 378 4.50 -14.46 10.07
CA ARG A 378 3.58 -15.58 10.33
C ARG A 378 2.29 -15.54 9.51
N ARG A 379 1.89 -14.35 9.04
CA ARG A 379 0.69 -14.16 8.23
C ARG A 379 0.96 -14.01 6.74
N ALA A 380 2.23 -13.96 6.31
CA ALA A 380 2.55 -13.85 4.89
C ALA A 380 2.02 -15.05 4.12
N VAL A 381 1.42 -14.80 2.98
CA VAL A 381 1.07 -15.82 1.99
C VAL A 381 2.36 -16.44 1.44
N ARG A 382 2.34 -17.73 1.14
CA ARG A 382 3.47 -18.49 0.59
C ARG A 382 3.10 -19.10 -0.76
N GLY A 383 4.09 -19.35 -1.58
CA GLY A 383 3.90 -20.02 -2.87
C GLY A 383 5.04 -19.75 -3.84
N GLU A 384 5.04 -20.43 -4.96
CA GLU A 384 6.06 -20.33 -6.01
C GLU A 384 6.17 -18.93 -6.64
N HIS A 385 5.12 -18.11 -6.48
CA HIS A 385 5.07 -16.73 -6.96
C HIS A 385 5.93 -15.77 -6.12
N ILE A 386 6.36 -16.16 -4.92
CA ILE A 386 7.18 -15.30 -4.07
C ILE A 386 8.55 -15.11 -4.71
N ASP A 387 8.99 -13.85 -4.89
CA ASP A 387 10.27 -13.56 -5.51
C ASP A 387 11.36 -13.17 -4.54
N ILE A 388 11.04 -12.35 -3.53
CA ILE A 388 12.06 -11.82 -2.62
C ILE A 388 11.47 -11.48 -1.25
N ALA A 389 12.26 -11.63 -0.21
CA ALA A 389 11.91 -11.24 1.14
C ALA A 389 12.52 -9.86 1.49
N ALA A 390 11.80 -9.08 2.28
CA ALA A 390 12.31 -7.83 2.83
C ALA A 390 11.77 -7.59 4.25
N PRO A 391 12.35 -6.66 5.03
CA PRO A 391 11.84 -6.33 6.36
C PRO A 391 10.39 -5.82 6.28
N GLY A 392 9.46 -6.49 6.97
CA GLY A 392 8.05 -6.12 6.96
C GLY A 392 7.34 -6.30 8.31
N VAL A 393 8.09 -6.64 9.38
CA VAL A 393 7.53 -6.81 10.72
C VAL A 393 8.16 -5.82 11.69
N GLY A 394 7.33 -5.03 12.37
CA GLY A 394 7.79 -4.00 13.29
C GLY A 394 8.55 -2.87 12.59
N VAL A 395 8.21 -2.56 11.35
CA VAL A 395 8.83 -1.49 10.56
C VAL A 395 8.35 -0.14 11.07
N TRP A 396 9.31 0.73 11.43
CA TRP A 396 8.99 2.09 11.88
C TRP A 396 8.68 2.99 10.68
N THR A 397 7.54 3.65 10.72
CA THR A 397 7.09 4.58 9.69
C THR A 397 6.12 5.61 10.27
N ALA A 398 5.56 6.51 9.46
CA ALA A 398 4.62 7.53 9.90
C ALA A 398 3.31 6.91 10.43
N ALA A 399 2.78 7.50 11.51
CA ALA A 399 1.39 7.32 11.90
C ALA A 399 0.48 8.18 11.01
N SER A 400 -0.85 7.97 11.04
CA SER A 400 -1.76 8.68 10.12
C SER A 400 -1.86 10.18 10.36
N ILE A 401 -1.83 10.62 11.62
CA ILE A 401 -2.04 12.02 11.97
C ILE A 401 -0.73 12.72 12.27
N SER A 402 0.11 12.14 13.14
CA SER A 402 1.39 12.73 13.55
C SER A 402 2.32 11.68 14.16
N GLY A 403 3.63 11.94 14.11
CA GLY A 403 4.65 11.09 14.71
C GLY A 403 4.89 9.81 13.90
N GLY A 404 5.49 8.81 14.55
CA GLY A 404 5.80 7.52 13.94
C GLY A 404 5.20 6.34 14.71
N ARG A 405 4.99 5.24 14.03
CA ARG A 405 4.45 4.00 14.59
C ARG A 405 5.10 2.79 13.92
N GLN A 406 5.20 1.68 14.65
CA GLN A 406 5.54 0.40 14.03
C GLN A 406 4.35 -0.15 13.25
N LYS A 407 4.66 -0.72 12.10
CA LYS A 407 3.70 -1.41 11.25
C LYS A 407 4.23 -2.79 10.87
N SER A 408 3.33 -3.75 10.63
CA SER A 408 3.67 -5.09 10.16
C SER A 408 2.76 -5.50 9.02
N GLY A 409 3.34 -6.16 8.02
CA GLY A 409 2.67 -6.64 6.83
C GLY A 409 3.62 -6.69 5.65
N THR A 410 3.26 -7.47 4.64
CA THR A 410 3.99 -7.53 3.36
C THR A 410 3.95 -6.18 2.64
N SER A 411 2.94 -5.32 2.90
CA SER A 411 2.86 -3.93 2.44
C SER A 411 4.03 -3.05 2.88
N PHE A 412 4.66 -3.37 4.02
CA PHE A 412 5.81 -2.61 4.51
C PHE A 412 7.13 -3.24 4.09
N ALA A 413 7.10 -4.45 3.51
CA ALA A 413 8.25 -5.07 2.87
C ALA A 413 8.41 -4.61 1.40
N ALA A 414 7.33 -4.51 0.65
CA ALA A 414 7.33 -4.08 -0.75
C ALA A 414 8.07 -2.74 -0.98
N PRO A 415 7.93 -1.70 -0.16
CA PRO A 415 8.66 -0.43 -0.30
C PRO A 415 10.19 -0.58 -0.32
N PHE A 416 10.77 -1.54 0.41
CA PHE A 416 12.22 -1.77 0.38
C PHE A 416 12.69 -2.23 -1.01
N VAL A 417 11.93 -3.14 -1.62
CA VAL A 417 12.23 -3.65 -2.97
C VAL A 417 11.95 -2.58 -4.03
N THR A 418 10.87 -1.82 -3.87
CA THR A 418 10.54 -0.68 -4.72
C THR A 418 11.65 0.37 -4.71
N ALA A 419 12.14 0.72 -3.53
CA ALA A 419 13.22 1.68 -3.38
C ALA A 419 14.55 1.14 -3.98
N ALA A 420 14.85 -0.14 -3.78
CA ALA A 420 16.02 -0.79 -4.40
C ALA A 420 15.96 -0.76 -5.93
N ALA A 421 14.79 -1.10 -6.51
CA ALA A 421 14.57 -1.01 -7.95
C ALA A 421 14.74 0.42 -8.49
N SER A 422 14.31 1.44 -7.71
CA SER A 422 14.48 2.86 -8.08
C SER A 422 15.95 3.26 -8.15
N LEU A 423 16.78 2.83 -7.20
CA LEU A 423 18.22 3.08 -7.23
C LEU A 423 18.91 2.37 -8.40
N LEU A 424 18.56 1.10 -8.65
CA LEU A 424 19.10 0.35 -9.79
C LEU A 424 18.78 1.02 -11.13
N LEU A 425 17.54 1.42 -11.33
CA LEU A 425 17.14 2.13 -12.55
C LEU A 425 17.73 3.55 -12.63
N GLY A 426 17.94 4.21 -11.50
CA GLY A 426 18.65 5.49 -11.45
C GLY A 426 20.08 5.37 -11.96
N ALA A 427 20.78 4.28 -11.59
CA ALA A 427 22.13 3.97 -12.06
C ALA A 427 22.14 3.47 -13.53
N ASN A 428 21.13 2.71 -13.93
CA ASN A 428 21.04 2.06 -15.24
C ASN A 428 19.64 2.22 -15.84
N PRO A 429 19.32 3.39 -16.43
CA PRO A 429 17.96 3.72 -16.89
C PRO A 429 17.42 2.81 -18.01
N ASP A 430 18.30 2.13 -18.74
CA ASP A 430 17.92 1.26 -19.86
C ASP A 430 17.57 -0.18 -19.44
N MET A 431 17.71 -0.52 -18.15
CA MET A 431 17.32 -1.86 -17.66
C MET A 431 15.83 -2.11 -17.88
N ARG A 432 15.53 -3.31 -18.38
CA ARG A 432 14.14 -3.80 -18.53
C ARG A 432 13.64 -4.34 -17.19
N PRO A 433 12.31 -4.48 -17.00
CA PRO A 433 11.74 -5.02 -15.76
C PRO A 433 12.39 -6.34 -15.30
N ASN A 434 12.56 -7.30 -16.23
CA ASN A 434 13.16 -8.60 -15.92
C ASN A 434 14.66 -8.49 -15.57
N ASP A 435 15.39 -7.53 -16.12
CA ASP A 435 16.81 -7.33 -15.77
C ASP A 435 16.94 -6.83 -14.32
N VAL A 436 16.05 -5.92 -13.89
CA VAL A 436 15.99 -5.45 -12.51
C VAL A 436 15.58 -6.58 -11.55
N ALA A 437 14.53 -7.34 -11.89
CA ALA A 437 14.08 -8.47 -11.07
C ALA A 437 15.21 -9.52 -10.89
N ASN A 438 15.90 -9.85 -11.98
CA ASN A 438 17.05 -10.77 -11.95
C ASN A 438 18.23 -10.23 -11.11
N THR A 439 18.54 -8.94 -11.21
CA THR A 439 19.60 -8.30 -10.42
C THR A 439 19.27 -8.35 -8.94
N LEU A 440 18.03 -8.02 -8.56
CA LEU A 440 17.56 -8.13 -7.17
C LEU A 440 17.63 -9.57 -6.66
N ALA A 441 17.19 -10.55 -7.46
CA ALA A 441 17.23 -11.98 -7.13
C ALA A 441 18.68 -12.48 -6.93
N GLN A 442 19.60 -12.13 -7.84
CA GLN A 442 21.00 -12.54 -7.78
C GLN A 442 21.76 -11.90 -6.60
N SER A 443 21.38 -10.69 -6.18
CA SER A 443 21.98 -10.01 -5.04
C SER A 443 21.41 -10.46 -3.70
N ALA A 444 20.26 -11.14 -3.69
CA ALA A 444 19.58 -11.55 -2.47
C ALA A 444 20.45 -12.51 -1.64
N SER A 445 20.31 -12.38 -0.31
CA SER A 445 20.93 -13.34 0.62
C SER A 445 20.00 -14.53 0.76
N ASP A 446 20.42 -15.69 0.23
CA ASP A 446 19.63 -16.92 0.26
C ASP A 446 19.18 -17.29 1.68
N MET A 447 17.93 -17.68 1.83
CA MET A 447 17.29 -18.00 3.09
C MET A 447 16.37 -19.22 2.90
N GLY A 448 16.31 -20.06 3.92
CA GLY A 448 15.43 -21.25 3.87
C GLY A 448 16.05 -22.40 3.10
N ALA A 449 15.34 -22.95 2.12
CA ALA A 449 15.88 -23.98 1.23
C ALA A 449 16.79 -23.33 0.19
N PRO A 450 17.89 -24.01 -0.23
CA PRO A 450 18.82 -23.44 -1.20
C PRO A 450 18.13 -23.06 -2.52
N GLY A 451 18.37 -21.83 -3.02
CA GLY A 451 17.76 -21.27 -4.20
C GLY A 451 16.38 -20.68 -3.95
N LYS A 452 15.56 -20.51 -5.00
CA LYS A 452 14.22 -19.95 -4.87
C LYS A 452 13.28 -20.92 -4.13
N ASP A 453 12.67 -20.47 -3.04
CA ASP A 453 11.69 -21.25 -2.28
C ASP A 453 10.35 -20.50 -2.09
N ALA A 454 9.32 -21.24 -1.67
CA ALA A 454 7.96 -20.72 -1.52
C ALA A 454 7.75 -19.78 -0.32
N ILE A 455 8.75 -19.59 0.55
CA ILE A 455 8.68 -18.79 1.78
C ILE A 455 9.38 -17.46 1.61
N PHE A 456 10.61 -17.49 1.08
CA PHE A 456 11.52 -16.34 0.99
C PHE A 456 11.82 -15.91 -0.45
N GLY A 457 11.29 -16.63 -1.45
CA GLY A 457 11.69 -16.43 -2.85
C GLY A 457 13.18 -16.73 -3.03
N TRP A 458 13.93 -15.82 -3.64
CA TRP A 458 15.39 -15.89 -3.79
C TRP A 458 16.15 -15.54 -2.51
N GLY A 459 15.47 -15.15 -1.42
CA GLY A 459 16.05 -14.78 -0.15
C GLY A 459 15.83 -13.32 0.24
N LEU A 460 16.57 -12.85 1.24
CA LEU A 460 16.47 -11.50 1.78
C LEU A 460 17.11 -10.49 0.82
N LEU A 461 16.40 -9.41 0.50
CA LEU A 461 16.94 -8.26 -0.23
C LEU A 461 18.30 -7.85 0.32
N ASN A 462 19.29 -7.68 -0.54
CA ASN A 462 20.60 -7.15 -0.20
C ASN A 462 20.86 -5.87 -0.98
N ALA A 463 20.81 -4.75 -0.28
CA ALA A 463 20.95 -3.42 -0.87
C ALA A 463 22.38 -2.86 -0.83
N ARG A 464 23.36 -3.61 -0.30
CA ARG A 464 24.74 -3.14 -0.08
C ARG A 464 25.46 -2.71 -1.35
N THR A 465 25.12 -3.33 -2.47
CA THR A 465 25.80 -3.10 -3.76
C THR A 465 25.07 -2.11 -4.67
N LEU A 466 23.87 -1.63 -4.28
CA LEU A 466 23.04 -0.77 -5.13
C LEU A 466 23.70 0.57 -5.53
N CYS A 467 24.69 1.01 -4.74
CA CYS A 467 25.41 2.26 -4.97
C CYS A 467 26.89 2.04 -5.34
N GLN A 468 27.26 0.85 -5.76
CA GLN A 468 28.67 0.50 -6.07
C GLN A 468 28.96 0.38 -7.58
N SER A 469 27.97 0.62 -8.42
CA SER A 469 28.07 0.51 -9.89
C SER A 469 28.50 1.81 -10.56
#